data_c8f4d1b2dfd1929e392e936185f17114
#
_entry.id   c8f4d1b2dfd1929e392e936185f17114
#
_cell.length_a   1.000
_cell.length_b   1.000
_cell.length_c   1.000
_cell.angle_alpha   90.00
_cell.angle_beta   90.00
_cell.angle_gamma   90.00
#
_symmetry.space_group_name_H-M   'P 1'
#
loop_
_entity.id
_entity.type
_entity.pdbx_description
1 polymer ?
#
loop_
_entity_poly.entity_id
_entity_poly.type
_entity_poly.pdbx_seq_one_letter_code
_entity_poly.pdbx_strand_id
1 'polypeptide(L)'
;MPIIENDYFYDRSLRNKLNLKLIYLEFMKFEIQFSGHQNIRSNHQKTIEITKESRLTPQGDCIVGVNATSSCNDLPQDLKDKLRNSDAKVSFSIRVGDHEFIIEGNGHPDLILTHTDDIVIRKSDFICPRTLAVKCDKASDLLPREMISLLQDPKTRGTFTITID
;
A
#
# COMPACT_ATOMS: atom_id res chain seq x y z
N MET A 1 28.50 42.32 -4.86
CA MET A 1 27.61 41.73 -3.83
C MET A 1 26.31 41.14 -4.39
N PRO A 2 25.47 41.85 -5.15
CA PRO A 2 24.20 41.25 -5.60
C PRO A 2 24.35 40.05 -6.53
N ILE A 3 25.41 39.99 -7.35
CA ILE A 3 25.69 38.88 -8.27
C ILE A 3 26.09 37.59 -7.56
N ILE A 4 26.81 37.71 -6.43
CA ILE A 4 27.26 36.54 -5.63
C ILE A 4 26.08 35.94 -4.85
N GLU A 5 25.15 36.76 -4.36
CA GLU A 5 23.93 36.28 -3.71
C GLU A 5 22.99 35.56 -4.67
N ASN A 6 22.88 36.05 -5.90
CA ASN A 6 22.06 35.39 -6.92
C ASN A 6 22.63 34.05 -7.39
N ASP A 7 23.95 33.95 -7.55
CA ASP A 7 24.61 32.68 -7.93
C ASP A 7 24.52 31.63 -6.80
N TYR A 8 24.66 32.07 -5.56
CA TYR A 8 24.53 31.19 -4.40
C TYR A 8 23.09 30.71 -4.21
N PHE A 9 22.12 31.58 -4.45
CA PHE A 9 20.69 31.25 -4.38
C PHE A 9 20.28 30.29 -5.49
N TYR A 10 20.84 30.46 -6.69
CA TYR A 10 20.59 29.61 -7.84
C TYR A 10 21.15 28.19 -7.63
N ASP A 11 22.38 28.10 -7.12
CA ASP A 11 23.03 26.82 -6.81
C ASP A 11 22.26 26.07 -5.67
N ARG A 12 21.80 26.80 -4.67
CA ARG A 12 21.02 26.23 -3.58
C ARG A 12 19.65 25.71 -4.06
N SER A 13 19.03 26.43 -4.97
CA SER A 13 17.76 26.02 -5.60
C SER A 13 17.95 24.77 -6.46
N LEU A 14 19.03 24.67 -7.21
CA LEU A 14 19.36 23.49 -8.01
C LEU A 14 19.70 22.29 -7.15
N ARG A 15 20.47 22.46 -6.08
CA ARG A 15 20.77 21.40 -5.12
C ARG A 15 19.50 20.91 -4.43
N ASN A 16 18.61 21.80 -4.06
CA ASN A 16 17.33 21.42 -3.45
C ASN A 16 16.43 20.67 -4.45
N LYS A 17 16.42 21.06 -5.72
CA LYS A 17 15.69 20.34 -6.77
C LYS A 17 16.28 18.96 -7.07
N LEU A 18 17.62 18.86 -7.08
CA LEU A 18 18.32 17.59 -7.25
C LEU A 18 18.12 16.67 -6.05
N ASN A 19 18.21 17.22 -4.83
CA ASN A 19 17.96 16.45 -3.60
C ASN A 19 16.50 16.02 -3.48
N LEU A 20 15.56 16.89 -3.85
CA LEU A 20 14.13 16.53 -3.90
C LEU A 20 13.88 15.43 -4.94
N LYS A 21 14.54 15.50 -6.09
CA LYS A 21 14.43 14.47 -7.13
C LYS A 21 15.07 13.15 -6.70
N LEU A 22 16.21 13.18 -5.99
CA LEU A 22 16.86 12.01 -5.41
C LEU A 22 16.00 11.41 -4.28
N ILE A 23 15.45 12.23 -3.39
CA ILE A 23 14.54 11.81 -2.32
C ILE A 23 13.26 11.21 -2.94
N TYR A 24 12.75 11.78 -4.02
CA TYR A 24 11.58 11.28 -4.73
C TYR A 24 11.86 9.94 -5.45
N LEU A 25 13.11 9.69 -5.88
CA LEU A 25 13.55 8.43 -6.48
C LEU A 25 13.81 7.34 -5.42
N GLU A 26 14.19 7.75 -4.21
CA GLU A 26 14.48 6.82 -3.11
C GLU A 26 13.23 6.38 -2.36
N PHE A 27 12.16 7.19 -2.40
CA PHE A 27 10.97 6.98 -1.59
C PHE A 27 9.70 7.24 -2.39
N MET A 28 8.94 6.19 -2.65
CA MET A 28 7.67 6.28 -3.37
C MET A 28 6.51 5.91 -2.46
N LYS A 29 5.46 6.73 -2.47
CA LYS A 29 4.27 6.55 -1.65
C LYS A 29 3.02 6.57 -2.53
N PHE A 30 2.12 5.62 -2.33
CA PHE A 30 0.84 5.54 -3.04
C PHE A 30 -0.27 5.22 -2.06
N GLU A 31 -1.36 5.99 -2.10
CA GLU A 31 -2.49 5.84 -1.18
C GLU A 31 -3.72 5.33 -1.91
N ILE A 32 -4.42 4.38 -1.28
CA ILE A 32 -5.65 3.80 -1.75
C ILE A 32 -6.70 3.98 -0.65
N GLN A 33 -7.84 4.57 -0.99
CA GLN A 33 -8.97 4.73 -0.10
C GLN A 33 -9.89 3.51 -0.22
N PHE A 34 -10.48 3.10 0.89
CA PHE A 34 -11.44 1.99 0.91
C PHE A 34 -12.54 2.23 1.94
N SER A 35 -13.55 1.39 1.91
CA SER A 35 -14.69 1.43 2.83
C SER A 35 -14.76 0.16 3.68
N GLY A 36 -15.38 0.27 4.84
CA GLY A 36 -15.78 -0.87 5.65
C GLY A 36 -16.92 -1.67 5.04
N HIS A 37 -17.21 -2.81 5.64
CA HIS A 37 -18.31 -3.68 5.27
C HIS A 37 -18.72 -4.54 6.49
N GLN A 38 -20.00 -4.79 6.67
CA GLN A 38 -20.52 -5.56 7.81
C GLN A 38 -19.94 -6.98 7.93
N ASN A 39 -19.50 -7.57 6.84
CA ASN A 39 -18.95 -8.94 6.79
C ASN A 39 -17.42 -8.98 6.95
N ILE A 40 -16.74 -7.87 7.24
CA ILE A 40 -15.30 -7.86 7.50
C ILE A 40 -15.02 -8.62 8.78
N ARG A 41 -14.16 -9.64 8.69
CA ARG A 41 -13.74 -10.49 9.81
C ARG A 41 -12.26 -10.35 10.13
N SER A 42 -11.42 -10.21 9.10
CA SER A 42 -9.97 -9.99 9.24
C SER A 42 -9.31 -11.02 10.18
N ASN A 43 -9.47 -12.29 9.85
CA ASN A 43 -8.95 -13.40 10.66
C ASN A 43 -8.18 -14.43 9.84
N HIS A 44 -7.69 -14.06 8.67
CA HIS A 44 -6.85 -14.93 7.83
C HIS A 44 -5.39 -14.85 8.27
N GLN A 45 -4.74 -16.01 8.42
CA GLN A 45 -3.39 -16.12 8.97
C GLN A 45 -2.27 -15.82 7.96
N LYS A 46 -2.58 -15.69 6.66
CA LYS A 46 -1.56 -15.61 5.60
C LYS A 46 -1.66 -14.39 4.70
N THR A 47 -2.83 -13.75 4.63
CA THR A 47 -3.08 -12.67 3.65
C THR A 47 -3.86 -11.52 4.24
N ILE A 48 -3.67 -10.34 3.61
CA ILE A 48 -4.51 -9.16 3.74
C ILE A 48 -4.93 -8.75 2.33
N GLU A 49 -6.21 -8.48 2.13
CA GLU A 49 -6.77 -8.10 0.85
C GLU A 49 -7.65 -6.86 0.96
N ILE A 50 -7.56 -5.98 -0.03
CA ILE A 50 -8.54 -4.94 -0.32
C ILE A 50 -9.06 -5.14 -1.75
N THR A 51 -10.32 -4.75 -1.99
CA THR A 51 -10.96 -4.95 -3.29
C THR A 51 -11.77 -3.73 -3.73
N LYS A 52 -11.81 -3.48 -5.04
CA LYS A 52 -12.72 -2.49 -5.63
C LYS A 52 -14.18 -2.94 -5.61
N GLU A 53 -14.42 -4.23 -5.46
CA GLU A 53 -15.77 -4.77 -5.35
C GLU A 53 -16.49 -4.23 -4.10
N SER A 54 -17.81 -4.10 -4.19
CA SER A 54 -18.65 -3.66 -3.07
C SER A 54 -19.18 -4.81 -2.24
N ARG A 55 -19.14 -6.04 -2.75
CA ARG A 55 -19.68 -7.22 -2.09
C ARG A 55 -18.60 -7.98 -1.34
N LEU A 56 -18.97 -8.45 -0.16
CA LEU A 56 -18.12 -9.28 0.68
C LEU A 56 -19.00 -10.32 1.37
N THR A 57 -18.63 -11.59 1.23
CA THR A 57 -19.25 -12.69 1.98
C THR A 57 -18.43 -12.99 3.25
N PRO A 58 -19.04 -13.64 4.28
CA PRO A 58 -18.27 -14.02 5.47
C PRO A 58 -17.08 -14.94 5.22
N GLN A 59 -17.02 -15.63 4.08
CA GLN A 59 -15.89 -16.47 3.69
C GLN A 59 -14.67 -15.67 3.22
N GLY A 60 -14.85 -14.41 2.85
CA GLY A 60 -13.74 -13.51 2.49
C GLY A 60 -13.01 -12.95 3.72
N ASP A 61 -12.48 -13.80 4.56
CA ASP A 61 -11.91 -13.47 5.86
C ASP A 61 -10.54 -12.76 5.81
N CYS A 62 -9.93 -12.66 4.65
CA CYS A 62 -8.71 -11.87 4.42
C CYS A 62 -9.00 -10.42 3.98
N ILE A 63 -10.22 -10.12 3.55
CA ILE A 63 -10.60 -8.79 3.04
C ILE A 63 -10.83 -7.84 4.21
N VAL A 64 -10.10 -6.72 4.20
CA VAL A 64 -10.19 -5.67 5.23
C VAL A 64 -10.85 -4.39 4.72
N GLY A 65 -11.06 -4.28 3.42
CA GLY A 65 -11.70 -3.12 2.81
C GLY A 65 -12.33 -3.43 1.45
N VAL A 66 -13.44 -2.76 1.18
CA VAL A 66 -14.18 -2.84 -0.08
C VAL A 66 -14.26 -1.45 -0.73
N ASN A 67 -14.77 -1.38 -1.95
CA ASN A 67 -14.86 -0.11 -2.70
C ASN A 67 -13.52 0.63 -2.77
N ALA A 68 -12.42 -0.11 -2.89
CA ALA A 68 -11.09 0.49 -3.01
C ALA A 68 -10.98 1.36 -4.27
N THR A 69 -10.22 2.44 -4.18
CA THR A 69 -10.03 3.38 -5.30
C THR A 69 -9.06 2.86 -6.35
N SER A 70 -8.27 1.84 -6.04
CA SER A 70 -7.31 1.23 -6.96
C SER A 70 -7.19 -0.27 -6.72
N SER A 71 -6.85 -0.99 -7.78
CA SER A 71 -6.43 -2.40 -7.80
C SER A 71 -4.96 -2.50 -8.19
N CYS A 72 -4.42 -3.72 -8.28
CA CYS A 72 -3.06 -3.94 -8.80
C CYS A 72 -2.88 -3.33 -10.20
N ASN A 73 -3.86 -3.50 -11.06
CA ASN A 73 -3.78 -2.97 -12.44
C ASN A 73 -3.69 -1.45 -12.50
N ASP A 74 -4.28 -0.76 -11.54
CA ASP A 74 -4.34 0.72 -11.50
C ASP A 74 -3.06 1.37 -10.95
N LEU A 75 -2.12 0.59 -10.41
CA LEU A 75 -0.89 1.15 -9.86
C LEU A 75 -0.05 1.83 -10.94
N PRO A 76 0.61 2.97 -10.64
CA PRO A 76 1.53 3.60 -11.59
C PRO A 76 2.64 2.67 -12.04
N GLN A 77 3.07 2.79 -13.30
CA GLN A 77 4.07 1.90 -13.87
C GLN A 77 5.41 1.95 -13.13
N ASP A 78 5.85 3.13 -12.70
CA ASP A 78 7.07 3.30 -11.91
C ASP A 78 7.01 2.61 -10.54
N LEU A 79 5.84 2.60 -9.90
CA LEU A 79 5.62 1.82 -8.68
C LEU A 79 5.68 0.31 -8.96
N LYS A 80 5.05 -0.14 -10.04
CA LYS A 80 5.14 -1.56 -10.45
C LYS A 80 6.58 -1.98 -10.73
N ASP A 81 7.35 -1.14 -11.38
CA ASP A 81 8.76 -1.41 -11.68
C ASP A 81 9.60 -1.52 -10.40
N LYS A 82 9.38 -0.65 -9.43
CA LYS A 82 10.05 -0.73 -8.11
C LYS A 82 9.64 -1.99 -7.35
N LEU A 83 8.37 -2.35 -7.35
CA LEU A 83 7.87 -3.57 -6.71
C LEU A 83 8.48 -4.84 -7.30
N ARG A 84 8.83 -4.83 -8.58
CA ARG A 84 9.48 -5.96 -9.28
C ARG A 84 10.98 -6.04 -9.06
N ASN A 85 11.56 -5.15 -8.30
CA ASN A 85 12.96 -5.26 -7.90
C ASN A 85 13.10 -6.35 -6.81
N SER A 86 14.04 -7.28 -6.98
CA SER A 86 14.25 -8.39 -6.03
C SER A 86 14.67 -7.94 -4.64
N ASP A 87 15.30 -6.77 -4.53
CA ASP A 87 15.76 -6.20 -3.27
C ASP A 87 14.76 -5.21 -2.65
N ALA A 88 13.60 -5.03 -3.26
CA ALA A 88 12.61 -4.07 -2.81
C ALA A 88 12.07 -4.42 -1.42
N LYS A 89 12.17 -3.47 -0.50
CA LYS A 89 11.49 -3.50 0.80
C LYS A 89 10.29 -2.59 0.71
N VAL A 90 9.14 -3.12 1.11
CA VAL A 90 7.86 -2.43 0.99
C VAL A 90 7.22 -2.35 2.36
N SER A 91 6.77 -1.17 2.74
CA SER A 91 5.99 -0.95 3.94
C SER A 91 4.55 -0.63 3.56
N PHE A 92 3.62 -1.21 4.28
CA PHE A 92 2.19 -0.94 4.13
C PHE A 92 1.62 -0.38 5.42
N SER A 93 0.77 0.62 5.31
CA SER A 93 0.02 1.17 6.43
C SER A 93 -1.47 1.07 6.16
N ILE A 94 -2.21 0.53 7.11
CA ILE A 94 -3.68 0.59 7.12
C ILE A 94 -4.09 1.54 8.22
N ARG A 95 -4.77 2.64 7.85
CA ARG A 95 -5.29 3.64 8.78
C ARG A 95 -6.80 3.64 8.80
N VAL A 96 -7.36 3.56 10.00
CA VAL A 96 -8.80 3.63 10.24
C VAL A 96 -9.03 4.45 11.51
N GLY A 97 -9.64 5.63 11.38
CA GLY A 97 -9.74 6.55 12.52
C GLY A 97 -8.38 6.92 13.07
N ASP A 98 -8.20 6.75 14.38
CA ASP A 98 -6.92 7.01 15.07
C ASP A 98 -6.00 5.78 15.10
N HIS A 99 -6.41 4.68 14.48
CA HIS A 99 -5.63 3.43 14.46
C HIS A 99 -4.78 3.34 13.21
N GLU A 100 -3.56 2.82 13.39
CA GLU A 100 -2.64 2.52 12.31
C GLU A 100 -2.04 1.13 12.52
N PHE A 101 -1.99 0.35 11.43
CA PHE A 101 -1.40 -0.98 11.41
C PHE A 101 -0.35 -1.04 10.30
N ILE A 102 0.90 -1.36 10.67
CA ILE A 102 2.04 -1.36 9.75
C ILE A 102 2.43 -2.80 9.42
N ILE A 103 2.65 -3.07 8.15
CA ILE A 103 3.12 -4.37 7.63
C ILE A 103 4.38 -4.12 6.81
N GLU A 104 5.40 -4.94 7.02
CA GLU A 104 6.62 -4.94 6.23
C GLU A 104 6.65 -6.17 5.33
N GLY A 105 7.04 -5.99 4.07
CA GLY A 105 7.10 -7.06 3.09
C GLY A 105 8.14 -6.83 2.02
N ASN A 106 8.09 -7.63 0.97
CA ASN A 106 9.07 -7.60 -0.12
C ASN A 106 8.38 -7.56 -1.48
N GLY A 107 9.00 -6.84 -2.41
CA GLY A 107 8.72 -6.99 -3.82
C GLY A 107 9.25 -8.31 -4.37
N HIS A 108 8.98 -8.58 -5.64
CA HIS A 108 9.48 -9.78 -6.33
C HIS A 108 9.49 -9.55 -7.84
N PRO A 109 10.51 -10.03 -8.57
CA PRO A 109 10.60 -9.84 -10.03
C PRO A 109 9.42 -10.39 -10.81
N ASP A 110 8.78 -11.45 -10.31
CA ASP A 110 7.69 -12.14 -10.99
C ASP A 110 6.30 -11.57 -10.69
N LEU A 111 6.19 -10.47 -9.93
CA LEU A 111 4.90 -9.84 -9.68
C LEU A 111 4.21 -9.46 -10.97
N ILE A 112 2.95 -9.89 -11.12
CA ILE A 112 2.14 -9.71 -12.35
C ILE A 112 1.42 -8.35 -12.33
N LEU A 113 0.77 -8.00 -11.22
CA LEU A 113 0.14 -6.70 -10.95
C LEU A 113 -0.90 -6.29 -12.01
N THR A 114 -1.74 -7.23 -12.43
CA THR A 114 -2.73 -7.00 -13.49
C THR A 114 -4.17 -7.20 -13.05
N HIS A 115 -4.42 -7.61 -11.80
CA HIS A 115 -5.79 -7.83 -11.35
C HIS A 115 -6.58 -6.53 -11.31
N THR A 116 -7.80 -6.54 -11.87
CA THR A 116 -8.60 -5.33 -12.05
C THR A 116 -9.40 -4.90 -10.83
N ASP A 117 -9.52 -5.77 -9.82
CA ASP A 117 -10.32 -5.49 -8.61
C ASP A 117 -9.51 -5.58 -7.31
N ASP A 118 -8.59 -6.53 -7.19
CA ASP A 118 -8.00 -6.91 -5.92
C ASP A 118 -6.54 -6.50 -5.78
N ILE A 119 -6.16 -6.26 -4.52
CA ILE A 119 -4.78 -6.17 -4.05
C ILE A 119 -4.63 -7.08 -2.85
N VAL A 120 -3.65 -7.98 -2.90
CA VAL A 120 -3.35 -8.94 -1.82
C VAL A 120 -1.88 -8.85 -1.43
N ILE A 121 -1.61 -8.68 -0.14
CA ILE A 121 -0.27 -8.86 0.43
C ILE A 121 -0.21 -10.18 1.18
N ARG A 122 0.92 -10.90 1.06
CA ARG A 122 1.04 -12.28 1.50
C ARG A 122 2.24 -12.52 2.41
N LYS A 123 2.04 -13.28 3.47
CA LYS A 123 3.16 -13.82 4.27
C LYS A 123 3.96 -14.87 3.50
N SER A 124 3.31 -15.61 2.59
CA SER A 124 3.97 -16.57 1.70
C SER A 124 4.68 -15.88 0.53
N ASP A 125 5.28 -16.67 -0.34
CA ASP A 125 5.88 -16.23 -1.60
C ASP A 125 5.00 -16.53 -2.82
N PHE A 126 3.73 -16.87 -2.62
CA PHE A 126 2.79 -17.16 -3.68
C PHE A 126 2.49 -15.91 -4.52
N ILE A 127 2.55 -16.06 -5.85
CA ILE A 127 2.33 -14.97 -6.80
C ILE A 127 1.20 -15.33 -7.76
N CYS A 128 0.24 -14.41 -7.87
CA CYS A 128 -0.82 -14.42 -8.87
C CYS A 128 -1.09 -12.96 -9.31
N PRO A 129 -1.99 -12.71 -10.28
CA PRO A 129 -2.22 -11.33 -10.78
C PRO A 129 -2.57 -10.28 -9.73
N ARG A 130 -3.12 -10.68 -8.58
CA ARG A 130 -3.51 -9.78 -7.47
C ARG A 130 -2.49 -9.68 -6.34
N THR A 131 -1.36 -10.38 -6.42
CA THR A 131 -0.31 -10.29 -5.40
C THR A 131 0.47 -9.01 -5.55
N LEU A 132 0.46 -8.17 -4.50
CA LEU A 132 1.19 -6.91 -4.44
C LEU A 132 2.59 -7.09 -3.84
N ALA A 133 2.69 -7.92 -2.79
CA ALA A 133 3.94 -8.18 -2.08
C ALA A 133 3.92 -9.57 -1.46
N VAL A 134 5.13 -10.08 -1.19
CA VAL A 134 5.36 -11.41 -0.63
C VAL A 134 6.19 -11.31 0.64
N LYS A 135 6.26 -12.41 1.39
CA LYS A 135 7.06 -12.52 2.63
C LYS A 135 6.79 -11.39 3.62
N CYS A 136 5.52 -10.99 3.72
CA CYS A 136 5.09 -9.98 4.68
C CYS A 136 5.14 -10.55 6.10
N ASP A 137 5.40 -9.68 7.05
CA ASP A 137 5.56 -10.06 8.47
C ASP A 137 4.23 -10.30 9.19
N LYS A 138 3.12 -9.79 8.65
CA LYS A 138 1.79 -9.83 9.27
C LYS A 138 0.70 -10.16 8.25
N ALA A 139 -0.41 -10.67 8.75
CA ALA A 139 -1.62 -10.94 7.98
C ALA A 139 -2.85 -10.36 8.70
N SER A 140 -4.04 -10.59 8.14
CA SER A 140 -5.27 -9.96 8.62
C SER A 140 -5.69 -10.38 10.03
N ASP A 141 -5.25 -11.55 10.50
CA ASP A 141 -5.54 -12.02 11.88
C ASP A 141 -4.91 -11.13 12.96
N LEU A 142 -3.88 -10.35 12.63
CA LEU A 142 -3.18 -9.48 13.58
C LEU A 142 -3.73 -8.04 13.61
N LEU A 143 -4.66 -7.67 12.73
CA LEU A 143 -5.28 -6.35 12.83
C LEU A 143 -5.96 -6.19 14.19
N PRO A 144 -5.77 -5.05 14.88
CA PRO A 144 -6.44 -4.81 16.16
C PRO A 144 -7.96 -4.95 16.05
N ARG A 145 -8.57 -5.62 17.02
CA ARG A 145 -10.03 -5.85 17.00
C ARG A 145 -10.83 -4.55 17.03
N GLU A 146 -10.30 -3.50 17.63
CA GLU A 146 -10.89 -2.17 17.60
C GLU A 146 -10.98 -1.61 16.19
N MET A 147 -9.93 -1.78 15.37
CA MET A 147 -9.96 -1.43 13.95
C MET A 147 -11.01 -2.22 13.18
N ILE A 148 -11.10 -3.51 13.45
CA ILE A 148 -12.08 -4.38 12.79
C ILE A 148 -13.50 -3.97 13.15
N SER A 149 -13.74 -3.63 14.40
CA SER A 149 -15.05 -3.13 14.83
C SER A 149 -15.47 -1.87 14.08
N LEU A 150 -14.54 -0.94 13.86
CA LEU A 150 -14.78 0.25 13.04
C LEU A 150 -15.05 -0.13 11.58
N LEU A 151 -14.26 -1.04 11.02
CA LEU A 151 -14.37 -1.48 9.62
C LEU A 151 -15.66 -2.28 9.34
N GLN A 152 -16.34 -2.79 10.35
CA GLN A 152 -17.63 -3.45 10.19
C GLN A 152 -18.79 -2.48 9.91
N ASP A 153 -18.57 -1.18 10.06
CA ASP A 153 -19.50 -0.15 9.61
C ASP A 153 -19.21 0.21 8.14
N PRO A 154 -20.16 0.03 7.21
CA PRO A 154 -19.98 0.39 5.80
C PRO A 154 -19.67 1.87 5.55
N LYS A 155 -19.96 2.74 6.49
CA LYS A 155 -19.65 4.18 6.41
C LYS A 155 -18.23 4.50 6.78
N THR A 156 -17.51 3.60 7.43
CA THR A 156 -16.11 3.80 7.78
C THR A 156 -15.25 3.89 6.53
N ARG A 157 -14.33 4.85 6.51
CA ARG A 157 -13.31 5.00 5.47
C ARG A 157 -11.95 4.66 6.04
N GLY A 158 -11.17 3.93 5.27
CA GLY A 158 -9.80 3.61 5.60
C GLY A 158 -8.85 4.01 4.48
N THR A 159 -7.57 4.11 4.80
CA THR A 159 -6.49 4.37 3.85
C THR A 159 -5.47 3.25 3.90
N PHE A 160 -5.17 2.68 2.75
CA PHE A 160 -4.10 1.71 2.54
C PHE A 160 -2.96 2.43 1.83
N THR A 161 -1.81 2.52 2.46
CA THR A 161 -0.65 3.24 1.92
C THR A 161 0.47 2.26 1.60
N ILE A 162 0.99 2.34 0.39
CA ILE A 162 2.16 1.61 -0.07
C ILE A 162 3.35 2.57 -0.02
N THR A 163 4.40 2.18 0.68
CA THR A 163 5.65 2.93 0.76
C THR A 163 6.80 2.04 0.34
N ILE A 164 7.62 2.47 -0.62
CA ILE A 164 8.74 1.70 -1.14
C ILE A 164 9.96 2.59 -1.32
N ASP A 165 11.11 2.09 -0.88
CA ASP A 165 12.39 2.78 -1.00
C ASP A 165 13.01 2.62 -2.40
#